data_0b9b0c59ed6e923e74eb4430b99b4a63
#
_entry.id   0b9b0c59ed6e923e74eb4430b99b4a63
#
_cell.length_a   1.000
_cell.length_b   1.000
_cell.length_c   1.000
_cell.angle_alpha   90.00
_cell.angle_beta   90.00
_cell.angle_gamma   90.00
#
_symmetry.space_group_name_H-M   'P 1'
#
loop_
_entity.id
_entity.type
_entity.pdbx_description
1 polymer ?
#
loop_
_entity_poly.entity_id
_entity_poly.type
_entity_poly.pdbx_seq_one_letter_code
_entity_poly.pdbx_strand_id
1 'polypeptide(L)'
;MQVLDRLKMELSNKQYFPDEQYIQFLVENSLTSTDEYDKTTMQKQLLLTVLDILEAVSNDIDIMRSIETEFSNEGSAYKYIADRIQQVKDKIASIPDPEEDYSCFSLMYTREPYPKQRYRVVDNKTIDDMLKEEFGKWNIHMSNQIILM
;
A
#
# COMPACT_ATOMS: atom_id res chain seq x y z
N MET A 1 -24.82 -12.83 9.65
CA MET A 1 -25.21 -11.44 9.98
C MET A 1 -25.08 -10.60 8.73
N GLN A 2 -26.09 -9.82 8.39
CA GLN A 2 -26.03 -9.00 7.17
C GLN A 2 -25.01 -7.85 7.30
N VAL A 3 -24.46 -7.43 6.17
CA VAL A 3 -23.48 -6.33 6.11
C VAL A 3 -24.06 -5.03 6.68
N LEU A 4 -25.34 -4.72 6.38
CA LEU A 4 -26.01 -3.55 6.93
C LEU A 4 -26.10 -3.55 8.47
N ASP A 5 -26.42 -4.70 9.06
CA ASP A 5 -26.49 -4.83 10.52
C ASP A 5 -25.10 -4.65 11.14
N ARG A 6 -24.08 -5.21 10.50
CA ARG A 6 -22.68 -5.06 10.93
C ARG A 6 -22.21 -3.60 10.85
N LEU A 7 -22.60 -2.88 9.80
CA LEU A 7 -22.33 -1.45 9.67
C LEU A 7 -22.95 -0.65 10.81
N LYS A 8 -24.25 -0.89 11.11
CA LYS A 8 -24.94 -0.22 12.21
C LYS A 8 -24.28 -0.48 13.56
N MET A 9 -23.77 -1.69 13.79
CA MET A 9 -23.01 -2.01 15.02
C MET A 9 -21.71 -1.20 15.12
N GLU A 10 -20.96 -1.02 14.05
CA GLU A 10 -19.74 -0.18 14.04
C GLU A 10 -20.05 1.30 14.32
N LEU A 11 -21.23 1.76 13.93
CA LEU A 11 -21.76 3.10 14.22
C LEU A 11 -22.42 3.20 15.62
N SER A 12 -22.22 2.19 16.49
CA SER A 12 -22.81 2.12 17.82
C SER A 12 -24.35 2.14 17.82
N ASN A 13 -24.97 1.63 16.77
CA ASN A 13 -26.41 1.65 16.49
C ASN A 13 -27.04 3.05 16.50
N LYS A 14 -26.22 4.10 16.33
CA LYS A 14 -26.73 5.44 16.12
C LYS A 14 -27.22 5.58 14.68
N GLN A 15 -28.42 6.15 14.53
CA GLN A 15 -29.03 6.36 13.23
C GLN A 15 -28.77 7.81 12.79
N TYR A 16 -27.66 8.02 12.10
CA TYR A 16 -27.34 9.34 11.52
C TYR A 16 -28.09 9.61 10.23
N PHE A 17 -28.32 8.55 9.43
CA PHE A 17 -28.97 8.61 8.12
C PHE A 17 -30.06 7.53 8.01
N PRO A 18 -31.03 7.67 7.10
CA PRO A 18 -31.96 6.61 6.74
C PRO A 18 -31.25 5.42 6.09
N ASP A 19 -31.86 4.24 6.13
CA ASP A 19 -31.25 2.99 5.66
C ASP A 19 -30.89 3.03 4.17
N GLU A 20 -31.65 3.75 3.35
CA GLU A 20 -31.38 3.93 1.91
C GLU A 20 -30.02 4.59 1.68
N GLN A 21 -29.65 5.56 2.50
CA GLN A 21 -28.33 6.22 2.39
C GLN A 21 -27.20 5.30 2.84
N TYR A 22 -27.39 4.52 3.89
CA TYR A 22 -26.42 3.50 4.28
C TYR A 22 -26.18 2.47 3.18
N ILE A 23 -27.25 2.04 2.49
CA ILE A 23 -27.15 1.13 1.35
C ILE A 23 -26.33 1.77 0.23
N GLN A 24 -26.51 3.06 -0.03
CA GLN A 24 -25.75 3.78 -1.04
C GLN A 24 -24.24 3.80 -0.70
N PHE A 25 -23.88 4.17 0.52
CA PHE A 25 -22.47 4.14 0.98
C PHE A 25 -21.84 2.74 0.89
N LEU A 26 -22.61 1.68 1.19
CA LEU A 26 -22.14 0.30 1.03
C LEU A 26 -21.85 -0.02 -0.43
N VAL A 27 -22.75 0.35 -1.35
CA VAL A 27 -22.56 0.11 -2.80
C VAL A 27 -21.34 0.85 -3.34
N GLU A 28 -21.09 2.08 -2.91
CA GLU A 28 -19.92 2.87 -3.29
C GLU A 28 -18.60 2.18 -2.88
N ASN A 29 -18.62 1.45 -1.77
CA ASN A 29 -17.49 0.65 -1.28
C ASN A 29 -17.55 -0.82 -1.71
N SER A 30 -18.29 -1.14 -2.78
CA SER A 30 -18.40 -2.49 -3.37
C SER A 30 -18.97 -3.54 -2.41
N LEU A 31 -19.85 -3.15 -1.50
CA LEU A 31 -20.55 -4.02 -0.58
C LEU A 31 -22.05 -4.07 -0.88
N THR A 32 -22.64 -5.25 -0.72
CA THR A 32 -24.10 -5.45 -0.80
C THR A 32 -24.71 -5.51 0.60
N SER A 33 -25.75 -4.75 0.86
CA SER A 33 -26.38 -4.64 2.19
C SER A 33 -26.94 -5.96 2.73
N THR A 34 -27.38 -6.84 1.83
CA THR A 34 -28.03 -8.13 2.14
C THR A 34 -27.08 -9.30 2.26
N ASP A 35 -25.81 -9.13 1.84
CA ASP A 35 -24.81 -10.20 1.90
C ASP A 35 -24.48 -10.56 3.33
N GLU A 36 -24.02 -11.78 3.53
CA GLU A 36 -23.51 -12.22 4.82
C GLU A 36 -22.09 -11.66 5.04
N TYR A 37 -21.91 -10.93 6.15
CA TYR A 37 -20.63 -10.31 6.47
C TYR A 37 -19.55 -11.34 6.77
N ASP A 38 -18.46 -11.29 6.01
CA ASP A 38 -17.22 -12.01 6.28
C ASP A 38 -16.09 -11.02 6.64
N LYS A 39 -15.52 -11.23 7.82
CA LYS A 39 -14.46 -10.35 8.32
C LYS A 39 -13.19 -10.40 7.47
N THR A 40 -12.87 -11.55 6.88
CA THR A 40 -11.60 -11.75 6.17
C THR A 40 -11.55 -10.99 4.85
N THR A 41 -12.68 -10.89 4.18
CA THR A 41 -12.77 -10.30 2.83
C THR A 41 -13.38 -8.90 2.80
N MET A 42 -14.32 -8.62 3.74
CA MET A 42 -15.14 -7.40 3.70
C MET A 42 -14.76 -6.35 4.75
N GLN A 43 -13.80 -6.65 5.65
CA GLN A 43 -13.49 -5.75 6.77
C GLN A 43 -12.98 -4.39 6.32
N LYS A 44 -12.09 -4.35 5.32
CA LYS A 44 -11.48 -3.11 4.83
C LYS A 44 -12.54 -2.21 4.19
N GLN A 45 -13.38 -2.77 3.32
CA GLN A 45 -14.47 -2.05 2.65
C GLN A 45 -15.52 -1.54 3.64
N LEU A 46 -15.87 -2.37 4.65
CA LEU A 46 -16.79 -1.94 5.70
C LEU A 46 -16.25 -0.76 6.51
N LEU A 47 -14.98 -0.77 6.86
CA LEU A 47 -14.35 0.32 7.59
C LEU A 47 -14.23 1.59 6.73
N LEU A 48 -13.99 1.48 5.43
CA LEU A 48 -14.06 2.60 4.49
C LEU A 48 -15.47 3.20 4.47
N THR A 49 -16.51 2.37 4.39
CA THR A 49 -17.91 2.85 4.48
C THR A 49 -18.18 3.58 5.80
N VAL A 50 -17.69 3.07 6.93
CA VAL A 50 -17.81 3.75 8.24
C VAL A 50 -17.09 5.11 8.21
N LEU A 51 -15.93 5.19 7.58
CA LEU A 51 -15.17 6.43 7.44
C LEU A 51 -15.95 7.47 6.64
N ASP A 52 -16.49 7.09 5.46
CA ASP A 52 -17.27 7.97 4.60
C ASP A 52 -18.52 8.52 5.33
N ILE A 53 -19.20 7.65 6.08
CA ILE A 53 -20.36 8.05 6.90
C ILE A 53 -19.95 9.04 7.99
N LEU A 54 -18.88 8.81 8.71
CA LEU A 54 -18.42 9.70 9.77
C LEU A 54 -17.93 11.04 9.22
N GLU A 55 -17.31 11.05 8.04
CA GLU A 55 -16.92 12.28 7.35
C GLU A 55 -18.17 13.04 6.88
N ALA A 56 -19.18 12.36 6.34
CA ALA A 56 -20.45 12.97 5.98
C ALA A 56 -21.17 13.58 7.21
N VAL A 57 -21.22 12.86 8.34
CA VAL A 57 -21.76 13.35 9.61
C VAL A 57 -20.99 14.58 10.10
N SER A 58 -19.66 14.58 10.00
CA SER A 58 -18.82 15.72 10.45
C SER A 58 -19.05 16.99 9.60
N ASN A 59 -19.48 16.83 8.35
CA ASN A 59 -19.78 17.93 7.43
C ASN A 59 -21.23 18.47 7.58
N ASP A 60 -22.11 17.71 8.23
CA ASP A 60 -23.50 18.13 8.45
C ASP A 60 -23.64 18.86 9.79
N ILE A 61 -23.81 20.20 9.70
CA ILE A 61 -23.90 21.08 10.87
C ILE A 61 -25.12 20.74 11.74
N ASP A 62 -26.25 20.34 11.13
CA ASP A 62 -27.47 20.08 11.89
C ASP A 62 -27.37 18.75 12.66
N ILE A 63 -26.80 17.72 12.03
CA ILE A 63 -26.49 16.47 12.71
C ILE A 63 -25.49 16.68 13.84
N MET A 64 -24.41 17.43 13.60
CA MET A 64 -23.40 17.75 14.62
C MET A 64 -24.02 18.51 15.80
N ARG A 65 -24.88 19.50 15.55
CA ARG A 65 -25.58 20.22 16.60
C ARG A 65 -26.50 19.30 17.41
N SER A 66 -27.17 18.33 16.80
CA SER A 66 -28.00 17.38 17.51
C SER A 66 -27.18 16.48 18.43
N ILE A 67 -25.99 16.06 17.98
CA ILE A 67 -25.05 15.28 18.78
C ILE A 67 -24.50 16.13 19.95
N GLU A 68 -24.18 17.41 19.74
CA GLU A 68 -23.70 18.33 20.79
C GLU A 68 -24.73 18.49 21.93
N THR A 69 -26.03 18.54 21.60
CA THR A 69 -27.07 18.62 22.63
C THR A 69 -27.15 17.38 23.52
N GLU A 70 -26.74 16.22 23.02
CA GLU A 70 -26.61 15.00 23.82
C GLU A 70 -25.39 15.02 24.77
N PHE A 71 -24.32 15.70 24.37
CA PHE A 71 -23.03 15.76 25.11
C PHE A 71 -22.85 17.07 25.86
N SER A 72 -23.68 17.64 26.56
CA SER A 72 -23.58 18.78 27.52
C SER A 72 -22.43 19.81 27.39
N ASN A 73 -21.48 19.64 26.49
CA ASN A 73 -20.30 20.50 26.27
C ASN A 73 -20.10 20.79 24.79
N GLU A 74 -20.21 22.05 24.44
CA GLU A 74 -19.88 22.56 23.10
C GLU A 74 -18.43 22.17 22.74
N GLY A 75 -18.25 21.53 21.58
CA GLY A 75 -16.96 21.10 21.05
C GLY A 75 -16.50 19.67 21.40
N SER A 76 -17.15 18.98 22.35
CA SER A 76 -16.79 17.61 22.67
C SER A 76 -17.28 16.61 21.60
N ALA A 77 -18.40 16.88 20.95
CA ALA A 77 -18.93 16.06 19.88
C ALA A 77 -18.01 16.05 18.66
N TYR A 78 -17.53 17.21 18.26
CA TYR A 78 -16.57 17.36 17.15
C TYR A 78 -15.27 16.58 17.42
N LYS A 79 -14.73 16.72 18.61
CA LYS A 79 -13.54 15.99 19.04
C LYS A 79 -13.78 14.48 19.05
N TYR A 80 -14.93 14.02 19.54
CA TYR A 80 -15.29 12.61 19.54
C TYR A 80 -15.37 12.02 18.13
N ILE A 81 -16.02 12.71 17.20
CA ILE A 81 -16.09 12.27 15.79
C ILE A 81 -14.71 12.28 15.15
N ALA A 82 -13.89 13.32 15.35
CA ALA A 82 -12.54 13.39 14.82
C ALA A 82 -11.65 12.25 15.38
N ASP A 83 -11.69 12.01 16.68
CA ASP A 83 -10.97 10.90 17.32
C ASP A 83 -11.44 9.54 16.77
N ARG A 84 -12.74 9.39 16.51
CA ARG A 84 -13.29 8.17 15.92
C ARG A 84 -12.84 7.96 14.48
N ILE A 85 -12.83 9.00 13.66
CA ILE A 85 -12.30 8.99 12.29
C ILE A 85 -10.84 8.54 12.32
N GLN A 86 -10.02 9.12 13.21
CA GLN A 86 -8.61 8.74 13.31
C GLN A 86 -8.45 7.26 13.72
N GLN A 87 -9.21 6.78 14.70
CA GLN A 87 -9.21 5.37 15.09
C GLN A 87 -9.59 4.43 13.94
N VAL A 88 -10.55 4.81 13.11
CA VAL A 88 -10.94 4.00 11.94
C VAL A 88 -9.84 4.01 10.89
N LYS A 89 -9.20 5.15 10.61
CA LYS A 89 -8.03 5.26 9.73
C LYS A 89 -6.87 4.37 10.20
N ASP A 90 -6.57 4.40 11.48
CA ASP A 90 -5.52 3.55 12.08
C ASP A 90 -5.86 2.05 11.97
N LYS A 91 -7.14 1.68 12.15
CA LYS A 91 -7.59 0.30 11.95
C LYS A 91 -7.45 -0.14 10.48
N ILE A 92 -7.81 0.72 9.52
CA ILE A 92 -7.65 0.43 8.09
C ILE A 92 -6.17 0.23 7.76
N ALA A 93 -5.29 1.11 8.24
CA ALA A 93 -3.85 1.00 8.04
C ALA A 93 -3.23 -0.26 8.66
N SER A 94 -3.86 -0.82 9.72
CA SER A 94 -3.40 -2.06 10.34
C SER A 94 -3.83 -3.34 9.61
N ILE A 95 -4.74 -3.25 8.64
CA ILE A 95 -5.18 -4.38 7.83
C ILE A 95 -4.16 -4.58 6.72
N PRO A 96 -3.44 -5.72 6.66
CA PRO A 96 -2.49 -5.98 5.58
C PRO A 96 -3.23 -6.03 4.24
N ASP A 97 -2.69 -5.32 3.26
CA ASP A 97 -3.19 -5.42 1.90
C ASP A 97 -2.68 -6.72 1.27
N PRO A 98 -3.55 -7.62 0.80
CA PRO A 98 -3.12 -8.87 0.19
C PRO A 98 -2.26 -8.66 -1.07
N GLU A 99 -2.35 -7.47 -1.69
CA GLU A 99 -1.51 -7.12 -2.85
C GLU A 99 -0.16 -6.50 -2.44
N GLU A 100 -0.01 -6.01 -1.21
CA GLU A 100 1.22 -5.41 -0.70
C GLU A 100 2.15 -6.41 0.01
N ASP A 101 1.88 -7.69 -0.04
CA ASP A 101 2.80 -8.71 0.48
C ASP A 101 4.07 -8.85 -0.40
N TYR A 102 4.51 -7.71 -0.94
CA TYR A 102 5.90 -7.54 -1.37
C TYR A 102 6.76 -7.43 -0.11
N SER A 103 7.03 -8.54 0.51
CA SER A 103 8.11 -8.58 1.49
C SER A 103 9.34 -7.98 0.79
N CYS A 104 10.11 -7.16 1.50
CA CYS A 104 11.37 -6.62 0.97
C CYS A 104 12.30 -7.74 0.44
N PHE A 105 12.07 -8.98 0.85
CA PHE A 105 12.69 -10.19 0.32
C PHE A 105 12.15 -10.59 -1.07
N SER A 106 10.89 -10.35 -1.39
CA SER A 106 10.32 -10.60 -2.72
C SER A 106 10.97 -9.69 -3.78
N LEU A 107 11.21 -8.42 -3.45
CA LEU A 107 11.94 -7.48 -4.32
C LEU A 107 13.41 -7.91 -4.54
N MET A 108 14.04 -8.62 -3.61
CA MET A 108 15.37 -9.19 -3.81
C MET A 108 15.35 -10.43 -4.72
N TYR A 109 14.24 -11.17 -4.77
CA TYR A 109 14.10 -12.37 -5.61
C TYR A 109 13.61 -12.08 -7.03
N THR A 110 12.84 -11.00 -7.23
CA THR A 110 12.37 -10.58 -8.57
C THR A 110 13.43 -9.82 -9.36
N ARG A 111 14.55 -9.48 -8.74
CA ARG A 111 15.72 -9.14 -9.51
C ARG A 111 16.10 -10.41 -10.25
N GLU A 112 15.69 -10.51 -11.50
CA GLU A 112 16.31 -11.46 -12.42
C GLU A 112 17.80 -11.44 -12.09
N PRO A 113 18.40 -12.60 -11.79
CA PRO A 113 19.83 -12.61 -11.54
C PRO A 113 20.37 -11.87 -12.74
N TYR A 114 20.92 -10.65 -12.51
CA TYR A 114 21.65 -9.97 -13.55
C TYR A 114 22.37 -11.07 -14.27
N PRO A 115 22.22 -11.21 -15.63
CA PRO A 115 23.02 -12.20 -16.30
C PRO A 115 24.38 -11.92 -15.71
N LYS A 116 24.84 -12.82 -14.85
CA LYS A 116 26.14 -12.70 -14.24
C LYS A 116 26.94 -12.42 -15.48
N GLN A 117 27.32 -11.18 -15.71
CA GLN A 117 28.43 -10.95 -16.59
C GLN A 117 29.46 -11.81 -15.93
N ARG A 118 29.41 -13.06 -16.29
CA ARG A 118 30.52 -13.92 -16.15
C ARG A 118 31.50 -13.12 -16.95
N TYR A 119 32.30 -12.35 -16.23
CA TYR A 119 33.58 -11.99 -16.78
C TYR A 119 34.05 -13.36 -17.22
N ARG A 120 33.85 -13.62 -18.49
CA ARG A 120 34.36 -14.80 -19.11
C ARG A 120 35.85 -14.57 -18.88
N VAL A 121 36.37 -15.21 -17.83
CA VAL A 121 37.79 -15.44 -17.76
C VAL A 121 38.00 -16.31 -18.99
N VAL A 122 38.14 -15.62 -20.11
CA VAL A 122 38.37 -16.26 -21.37
C VAL A 122 39.69 -16.89 -21.18
N ASP A 123 39.65 -18.20 -21.01
CA ASP A 123 40.79 -19.06 -21.08
C ASP A 123 41.78 -19.00 -19.91
N ASN A 124 41.31 -18.81 -18.63
CA ASN A 124 42.21 -18.80 -17.45
C ASN A 124 43.44 -17.90 -17.58
N LYS A 125 43.46 -16.99 -18.56
CA LYS A 125 44.54 -16.05 -18.72
C LYS A 125 44.46 -15.03 -17.61
N THR A 126 45.48 -14.92 -16.81
CA THR A 126 45.63 -13.86 -15.83
C THR A 126 45.79 -12.51 -16.53
N ILE A 127 45.47 -11.40 -15.88
CA ILE A 127 45.67 -10.04 -16.41
C ILE A 127 47.14 -9.88 -16.86
N ASP A 128 48.07 -10.51 -16.18
CA ASP A 128 49.48 -10.50 -16.55
C ASP A 128 49.76 -11.18 -17.88
N ASP A 129 49.05 -12.25 -18.23
CA ASP A 129 49.22 -12.92 -19.51
C ASP A 129 48.63 -12.11 -20.66
N MET A 130 47.55 -11.41 -20.40
CA MET A 130 46.95 -10.49 -21.41
C MET A 130 47.85 -9.28 -21.67
N LEU A 131 48.46 -8.72 -20.63
CA LEU A 131 49.40 -7.62 -20.72
C LEU A 131 50.69 -8.07 -21.47
N LYS A 132 51.18 -9.26 -21.21
CA LYS A 132 52.35 -9.79 -21.94
C LYS A 132 52.09 -10.00 -23.43
N GLU A 133 50.87 -10.44 -23.81
CA GLU A 133 50.52 -10.56 -25.24
C GLU A 133 50.47 -9.18 -25.94
N GLU A 134 49.91 -8.17 -25.28
CA GLU A 134 49.88 -6.81 -25.83
C GLU A 134 51.25 -6.18 -25.93
N PHE A 135 52.07 -6.28 -24.87
CA PHE A 135 53.43 -5.78 -24.87
C PHE A 135 54.33 -6.54 -25.87
N GLY A 136 54.11 -7.85 -26.06
CA GLY A 136 54.80 -8.64 -27.08
C GLY A 136 54.51 -8.15 -28.49
N LYS A 137 53.29 -7.80 -28.82
CA LYS A 137 52.92 -7.22 -30.13
C LYS A 137 53.58 -5.86 -30.36
N TRP A 138 53.67 -5.02 -29.32
CA TRP A 138 54.34 -3.71 -29.39
C TRP A 138 55.84 -3.84 -29.66
N ASN A 139 56.54 -4.75 -28.99
CA ASN A 139 57.96 -4.97 -29.21
C ASN A 139 58.28 -5.47 -30.61
N ILE A 140 57.46 -6.33 -31.20
CA ILE A 140 57.60 -6.81 -32.56
C ILE A 140 57.40 -5.67 -33.56
N HIS A 141 56.45 -4.76 -33.28
CA HIS A 141 56.18 -3.62 -34.17
C HIS A 141 57.33 -2.61 -34.16
N MET A 142 57.93 -2.35 -33.01
CA MET A 142 59.08 -1.45 -32.87
C MET A 142 60.35 -2.04 -33.45
N SER A 143 60.58 -3.35 -33.32
CA SER A 143 61.76 -4.01 -33.92
C SER A 143 61.72 -4.01 -35.44
N ASN A 144 60.54 -4.10 -36.08
CA ASN A 144 60.40 -4.04 -37.53
C ASN A 144 60.57 -2.64 -38.13
N GLN A 145 60.40 -1.58 -37.34
CA GLN A 145 60.66 -0.20 -37.80
C GLN A 145 62.12 0.17 -37.75
N ILE A 146 62.94 -0.46 -36.91
CA ILE A 146 64.40 -0.17 -36.79
C ILE A 146 65.17 -0.83 -37.93
N ILE A 147 64.68 -1.87 -38.58
CA ILE A 147 65.32 -2.57 -39.67
C ILE A 147 65.16 -1.86 -41.05
N LEU A 148 64.26 -0.85 -41.12
CA LEU A 148 64.00 -0.11 -42.35
C LEU A 148 64.62 1.31 -42.42
N MET A 149 65.54 1.60 -41.54
CA MET A 149 66.44 2.74 -41.57
C MET A 149 67.86 2.21 -41.78
#